data_6aef94f4ddfea8638471b21e456e1db4
#
_entry.id   6aef94f4ddfea8638471b21e456e1db4
#
_cell.length_a   1.000
_cell.length_b   1.000
_cell.length_c   1.000
_cell.angle_alpha   90.00
_cell.angle_beta   90.00
_cell.angle_gamma   90.00
#
_symmetry.space_group_name_H-M   'P 1'
#
loop_
_entity.id
_entity.type
_entity.pdbx_description
1 polymer ?
#
loop_
_entity_poly.entity_id
_entity_poly.type
_entity_poly.pdbx_seq_one_letter_code
_entity_poly.pdbx_strand_id
1 'polypeptide(L)'
;SNAADMKGLLKGAFYDPKPVGTFEHKGLYWSKVPGKKKKKNIQPADDYIIPLGKARVFQHADAAKIESGESMLVVTYGMGVHWALNASKSFPGQIEILDLRTLYPYDWDAIEASVKKHNKVFVLTEEPIMNSYAQAMAGRIGSELFKYLDAPVQMLGAKNLPAVPLNSGLEKAMLPNVEKVKAVMEELLGW
;
A
#
# COMPACT_ATOMS: atom_id res chain seq x y z
N SER A 1 -7.83 3.93 -2.08
CA SER A 1 -7.26 4.81 -1.05
C SER A 1 -7.80 6.25 -1.08
N ASN A 2 -8.48 6.67 -2.14
CA ASN A 2 -9.10 8.00 -2.27
C ASN A 2 -10.37 7.96 -3.13
N ALA A 3 -11.21 9.02 -3.04
CA ALA A 3 -12.51 9.07 -3.71
C ALA A 3 -12.42 9.11 -5.24
N ALA A 4 -11.37 9.73 -5.80
CA ALA A 4 -11.18 9.78 -7.25
C ALA A 4 -10.87 8.39 -7.82
N ASP A 5 -9.96 7.66 -7.17
CA ASP A 5 -9.64 6.28 -7.58
C ASP A 5 -10.86 5.37 -7.41
N MET A 6 -11.66 5.56 -6.35
CA MET A 6 -12.89 4.80 -6.16
C MET A 6 -13.88 5.02 -7.31
N LYS A 7 -14.14 6.29 -7.72
CA LYS A 7 -14.98 6.59 -8.89
C LYS A 7 -14.45 5.90 -10.15
N GLY A 8 -13.15 6.04 -10.42
CA GLY A 8 -12.54 5.47 -11.64
C GLY A 8 -12.56 3.95 -11.67
N LEU A 9 -12.29 3.29 -10.53
CA LEU A 9 -12.31 1.82 -10.41
C LEU A 9 -13.73 1.26 -10.49
N LEU A 10 -14.72 1.88 -9.84
CA LEU A 10 -16.13 1.47 -9.95
C LEU A 10 -16.64 1.56 -11.38
N LYS A 11 -16.26 2.62 -12.11
CA LYS A 11 -16.60 2.72 -13.54
C LYS A 11 -15.86 1.68 -14.37
N GLY A 12 -14.57 1.42 -14.10
CA GLY A 12 -13.82 0.35 -14.74
C GLY A 12 -14.48 -1.03 -14.51
N ALA A 13 -14.90 -1.30 -13.28
CA ALA A 13 -15.61 -2.52 -12.90
C ALA A 13 -16.97 -2.66 -13.61
N PHE A 14 -17.71 -1.55 -13.75
CA PHE A 14 -19.01 -1.55 -14.44
C PHE A 14 -18.92 -1.92 -15.92
N TYR A 15 -17.83 -1.50 -16.58
CA TYR A 15 -17.59 -1.82 -18.00
C TYR A 15 -16.84 -3.12 -18.23
N ASP A 16 -16.38 -3.80 -17.18
CA ASP A 16 -15.76 -5.13 -17.34
C ASP A 16 -16.86 -6.17 -17.62
N PRO A 17 -16.70 -7.01 -18.64
CA PRO A 17 -17.71 -8.05 -18.98
C PRO A 17 -17.80 -9.18 -17.96
N LYS A 18 -16.89 -9.23 -16.98
CA LYS A 18 -16.85 -10.26 -15.94
C LYS A 18 -17.40 -9.71 -14.62
N PRO A 19 -17.90 -10.58 -13.73
CA PRO A 19 -18.25 -10.16 -12.37
C PRO A 19 -17.04 -9.59 -11.65
N VAL A 20 -17.19 -8.39 -11.06
CA VAL A 20 -16.12 -7.70 -10.32
C VAL A 20 -16.57 -7.51 -8.87
N GLY A 21 -15.75 -8.00 -7.93
CA GLY A 21 -15.92 -7.74 -6.51
C GLY A 21 -15.22 -6.44 -6.11
N THR A 22 -15.93 -5.52 -5.44
CA THR A 22 -15.37 -4.27 -4.93
C THR A 22 -15.41 -4.27 -3.42
N PHE A 23 -14.24 -4.09 -2.79
CA PHE A 23 -14.13 -3.96 -1.33
C PHE A 23 -13.99 -2.49 -0.96
N GLU A 24 -14.87 -2.03 -0.08
CA GLU A 24 -14.90 -0.64 0.38
C GLU A 24 -14.48 -0.57 1.84
N HIS A 25 -13.46 0.25 2.14
CA HIS A 25 -12.99 0.44 3.50
C HIS A 25 -13.88 1.42 4.25
N LYS A 26 -14.78 0.90 5.09
CA LYS A 26 -15.79 1.68 5.82
C LYS A 26 -15.18 2.82 6.66
N GLY A 27 -14.04 2.59 7.31
CA GLY A 27 -13.36 3.63 8.09
C GLY A 27 -12.86 4.81 7.26
N LEU A 28 -12.54 4.62 5.98
CA LEU A 28 -12.10 5.70 5.09
C LEU A 28 -13.23 6.65 4.70
N TYR A 29 -14.49 6.23 4.72
CA TYR A 29 -15.63 7.11 4.45
C TYR A 29 -15.79 8.22 5.50
N TRP A 30 -15.54 7.89 6.74
CA TRP A 30 -15.78 8.80 7.87
C TRP A 30 -14.51 9.40 8.43
N SER A 31 -13.33 8.91 8.03
CA SER A 31 -12.07 9.37 8.56
C SER A 31 -11.72 10.77 8.04
N LYS A 32 -11.49 11.68 8.98
CA LYS A 32 -10.71 12.87 8.71
C LYS A 32 -9.24 12.41 8.69
N VAL A 33 -8.72 12.03 7.52
CA VAL A 33 -7.32 11.62 7.40
C VAL A 33 -6.44 12.74 7.94
N PRO A 34 -5.68 12.51 9.03
CA PRO A 34 -4.81 13.54 9.61
C PRO A 34 -3.81 14.05 8.57
N GLY A 35 -3.64 15.37 8.48
CA GLY A 35 -2.67 16.00 7.58
C GLY A 35 -3.23 16.53 6.25
N LYS A 36 -4.48 16.26 5.92
CA LYS A 36 -5.16 16.97 4.84
C LYS A 36 -5.92 18.17 5.42
N LYS A 37 -5.33 19.37 5.35
CA LYS A 37 -6.17 20.59 5.25
C LYS A 37 -7.20 20.28 4.19
N LYS A 38 -8.48 20.67 4.39
CA LYS A 38 -9.61 20.46 3.48
C LYS A 38 -9.23 20.78 2.02
N LYS A 39 -8.50 19.91 1.35
CA LYS A 39 -8.43 19.93 -0.10
C LYS A 39 -9.78 19.39 -0.53
N LYS A 40 -10.62 20.25 -1.09
CA LYS A 40 -11.82 19.81 -1.82
C LYS A 40 -11.39 18.63 -2.70
N ASN A 41 -11.97 17.46 -2.49
CA ASN A 41 -11.78 16.37 -3.43
C ASN A 41 -12.34 16.88 -4.76
N ILE A 42 -11.44 17.16 -5.70
CA ILE A 42 -11.84 17.55 -7.06
C ILE A 42 -12.48 16.30 -7.64
N GLN A 43 -13.76 16.41 -7.98
CA GLN A 43 -14.46 15.33 -8.65
C GLN A 43 -13.81 15.14 -10.03
N PRO A 44 -13.33 13.93 -10.35
CA PRO A 44 -12.83 13.68 -11.70
C PRO A 44 -13.90 13.89 -12.76
N ALA A 45 -13.50 14.11 -14.00
CA ALA A 45 -14.37 14.20 -15.16
C ALA A 45 -15.29 12.97 -15.29
N ASP A 46 -16.40 13.13 -16.03
CA ASP A 46 -17.40 12.06 -16.11
C ASP A 46 -16.90 10.85 -16.88
N ASP A 47 -15.95 11.00 -17.77
CA ASP A 47 -15.29 9.95 -18.55
C ASP A 47 -14.09 9.31 -17.82
N TYR A 48 -13.76 9.75 -16.61
CA TYR A 48 -12.64 9.22 -15.85
C TYR A 48 -12.86 7.76 -15.44
N ILE A 49 -12.06 6.87 -16.03
CA ILE A 49 -12.07 5.43 -15.80
C ILE A 49 -10.65 5.00 -15.45
N ILE A 50 -10.50 4.12 -14.47
CA ILE A 50 -9.24 3.47 -14.15
C ILE A 50 -9.34 2.00 -14.61
N PRO A 51 -8.46 1.56 -15.52
CA PRO A 51 -8.39 0.15 -15.90
C PRO A 51 -8.07 -0.73 -14.68
N LEU A 52 -8.72 -1.89 -14.57
CA LEU A 52 -8.38 -2.88 -13.56
C LEU A 52 -6.96 -3.41 -13.81
N GLY A 53 -6.23 -3.71 -12.76
CA GLY A 53 -4.85 -4.21 -12.86
C GLY A 53 -3.81 -3.11 -13.06
N LYS A 54 -4.14 -1.83 -12.75
CA LYS A 54 -3.20 -0.72 -12.81
C LYS A 54 -2.97 -0.09 -11.44
N ALA A 55 -1.74 -0.24 -10.94
CA ALA A 55 -1.28 0.38 -9.72
C ALA A 55 -1.03 1.90 -9.89
N ARG A 56 -0.76 2.57 -8.79
CA ARG A 56 -0.40 3.98 -8.77
C ARG A 56 0.76 4.21 -7.81
N VAL A 57 1.80 4.88 -8.26
CA VAL A 57 2.76 5.45 -7.33
C VAL A 57 2.08 6.63 -6.63
N PHE A 58 1.75 6.43 -5.36
CA PHE A 58 1.05 7.41 -4.53
C PHE A 58 2.00 8.48 -4.00
N GLN A 59 3.24 8.08 -3.69
CA GLN A 59 4.34 8.93 -3.29
C GLN A 59 5.62 8.42 -3.95
N HIS A 60 6.39 9.31 -4.54
CA HIS A 60 7.72 8.99 -5.07
C HIS A 60 8.80 9.21 -4.02
N ALA A 61 9.86 8.43 -4.07
CA ALA A 61 11.11 8.75 -3.39
C ALA A 61 11.91 9.77 -4.23
N ASP A 62 12.82 10.48 -3.58
CA ASP A 62 13.71 11.44 -4.25
C ASP A 62 14.76 10.70 -5.08
N ALA A 63 15.06 11.23 -6.28
CA ALA A 63 16.05 10.62 -7.19
C ALA A 63 17.42 10.41 -6.52
N ALA A 64 17.88 11.39 -5.75
CA ALA A 64 19.15 11.29 -5.02
C ALA A 64 19.14 10.15 -4.00
N LYS A 65 18.03 9.89 -3.33
CA LYS A 65 17.88 8.78 -2.36
C LYS A 65 17.81 7.42 -3.05
N ILE A 66 17.28 7.37 -4.26
CA ILE A 66 17.27 6.17 -5.10
C ILE A 66 18.71 5.86 -5.55
N GLU A 67 19.40 6.85 -6.10
CA GLU A 67 20.77 6.69 -6.59
C GLU A 67 21.78 6.29 -5.49
N SER A 68 21.57 6.79 -4.26
CA SER A 68 22.41 6.43 -3.11
C SER A 68 22.04 5.08 -2.45
N GLY A 69 20.99 4.38 -2.92
CA GLY A 69 20.51 3.15 -2.29
C GLY A 69 19.81 3.34 -0.94
N GLU A 70 19.51 4.60 -0.57
CA GLU A 70 18.86 4.97 0.69
C GLU A 70 17.33 5.02 0.59
N SER A 71 16.75 4.41 -0.40
CA SER A 71 15.31 4.38 -0.61
C SER A 71 14.72 2.99 -0.47
N MET A 72 13.40 2.93 -0.22
CA MET A 72 12.64 1.68 -0.16
C MET A 72 11.27 1.81 -0.79
N LEU A 73 10.72 0.67 -1.22
CA LEU A 73 9.38 0.51 -1.74
C LEU A 73 8.41 0.00 -0.67
N VAL A 74 7.26 0.66 -0.54
CA VAL A 74 6.11 0.13 0.19
C VAL A 74 5.02 -0.27 -0.81
N VAL A 75 4.71 -1.56 -0.89
CA VAL A 75 3.60 -2.10 -1.68
C VAL A 75 2.40 -2.25 -0.76
N THR A 76 1.29 -1.59 -1.08
CA THR A 76 0.13 -1.56 -0.18
C THR A 76 -1.18 -1.23 -0.92
N TYR A 77 -2.28 -1.20 -0.18
CA TYR A 77 -3.61 -0.81 -0.65
C TYR A 77 -4.49 -0.30 0.50
N GLY A 78 -5.59 0.35 0.19
CA GLY A 78 -6.60 0.77 1.16
C GLY A 78 -6.04 1.67 2.27
N MET A 79 -6.23 1.29 3.54
CA MET A 79 -5.76 2.02 4.72
C MET A 79 -4.23 2.01 4.82
N GLY A 80 -3.56 0.96 4.32
CA GLY A 80 -2.10 0.86 4.34
C GLY A 80 -1.41 2.04 3.66
N VAL A 81 -2.00 2.60 2.60
CA VAL A 81 -1.48 3.81 1.93
C VAL A 81 -1.39 4.99 2.91
N HIS A 82 -2.40 5.15 3.77
CA HIS A 82 -2.45 6.27 4.72
C HIS A 82 -1.49 6.07 5.90
N TRP A 83 -1.33 4.83 6.38
CA TRP A 83 -0.32 4.51 7.39
C TRP A 83 1.08 4.73 6.86
N ALA A 84 1.38 4.22 5.66
CA ALA A 84 2.67 4.41 5.00
C ALA A 84 2.98 5.89 4.76
N LEU A 85 2.01 6.67 4.25
CA LEU A 85 2.15 8.11 4.03
C LEU A 85 2.44 8.90 5.32
N ASN A 86 1.83 8.50 6.45
CA ASN A 86 2.10 9.17 7.71
C ASN A 86 3.45 8.76 8.31
N ALA A 87 3.83 7.49 8.20
CA ALA A 87 5.13 7.00 8.65
C ALA A 87 6.28 7.58 7.82
N SER A 88 6.11 7.73 6.49
CA SER A 88 7.13 8.25 5.58
C SER A 88 7.59 9.68 5.90
N LYS A 89 6.82 10.45 6.66
CA LYS A 89 7.21 11.79 7.12
C LYS A 89 8.46 11.80 8.00
N SER A 90 8.77 10.67 8.64
CA SER A 90 10.01 10.49 9.41
C SER A 90 11.22 10.17 8.53
N PHE A 91 11.03 9.88 7.25
CA PHE A 91 12.05 9.46 6.30
C PHE A 91 11.94 10.28 5.01
N PRO A 92 12.27 11.59 5.05
CA PRO A 92 12.06 12.49 3.91
C PRO A 92 12.77 11.99 2.65
N GLY A 93 12.02 11.87 1.56
CA GLY A 93 12.55 11.47 0.25
C GLY A 93 12.93 9.99 0.10
N GLN A 94 12.87 9.16 1.16
CA GLN A 94 13.37 7.79 1.11
C GLN A 94 12.28 6.76 0.72
N ILE A 95 11.00 7.09 0.81
CA ILE A 95 9.91 6.12 0.69
C ILE A 95 9.11 6.33 -0.59
N GLU A 96 9.09 5.31 -1.45
CA GLU A 96 8.10 5.19 -2.52
C GLU A 96 6.91 4.37 -2.02
N ILE A 97 5.69 4.83 -2.26
CA ILE A 97 4.46 4.13 -1.92
C ILE A 97 3.72 3.75 -3.19
N LEU A 98 3.60 2.46 -3.45
CA LEU A 98 2.85 1.89 -4.55
C LEU A 98 1.49 1.41 -4.05
N ASP A 99 0.42 2.11 -4.44
CA ASP A 99 -0.97 1.73 -4.19
C ASP A 99 -1.44 0.77 -5.29
N LEU A 100 -1.68 -0.48 -4.93
CA LEU A 100 -2.10 -1.52 -5.87
C LEU A 100 -3.45 -1.22 -6.51
N ARG A 101 -4.38 -0.55 -5.81
CA ARG A 101 -5.76 -0.26 -6.22
C ARG A 101 -6.61 -1.50 -6.49
N THR A 102 -6.05 -2.53 -7.15
CA THR A 102 -6.71 -3.80 -7.48
C THR A 102 -5.87 -4.96 -6.97
N LEU A 103 -6.53 -5.94 -6.36
CA LEU A 103 -5.86 -7.13 -5.82
C LEU A 103 -5.82 -8.26 -6.85
N TYR A 104 -6.79 -8.28 -7.79
CA TYR A 104 -6.82 -9.22 -8.90
C TYR A 104 -7.65 -8.65 -10.07
N PRO A 105 -7.08 -8.50 -11.27
CA PRO A 105 -5.63 -8.56 -11.51
C PRO A 105 -4.88 -7.43 -10.78
N TYR A 106 -3.61 -7.64 -10.45
CA TYR A 106 -2.73 -6.59 -9.93
C TYR A 106 -1.62 -6.26 -10.93
N ASP A 107 -1.03 -5.09 -10.80
CA ASP A 107 0.00 -4.56 -11.70
C ASP A 107 1.38 -5.11 -11.34
N TRP A 108 1.71 -6.32 -11.84
CA TRP A 108 3.01 -6.93 -11.58
C TRP A 108 4.15 -6.13 -12.18
N ASP A 109 3.97 -5.59 -13.39
CA ASP A 109 4.99 -4.80 -14.08
C ASP A 109 5.40 -3.56 -13.25
N ALA A 110 4.42 -2.89 -12.65
CA ALA A 110 4.69 -1.75 -11.76
C ALA A 110 5.42 -2.17 -10.48
N ILE A 111 5.07 -3.32 -9.90
CA ILE A 111 5.76 -3.87 -8.74
C ILE A 111 7.21 -4.20 -9.11
N GLU A 112 7.42 -4.96 -10.18
CA GLU A 112 8.75 -5.36 -10.64
C GLU A 112 9.65 -4.14 -10.92
N ALA A 113 9.12 -3.14 -11.63
CA ALA A 113 9.86 -1.91 -11.92
C ALA A 113 10.25 -1.16 -10.65
N SER A 114 9.34 -1.05 -9.67
CA SER A 114 9.63 -0.38 -8.39
C SER A 114 10.58 -1.20 -7.51
N VAL A 115 10.50 -2.54 -7.51
CA VAL A 115 11.46 -3.40 -6.80
C VAL A 115 12.86 -3.21 -7.34
N LYS A 116 13.04 -3.25 -8.66
CA LYS A 116 14.35 -3.03 -9.32
C LYS A 116 14.94 -1.64 -9.06
N LYS A 117 14.08 -0.68 -8.75
CA LYS A 117 14.45 0.71 -8.49
C LYS A 117 14.92 0.93 -7.05
N HIS A 118 14.33 0.22 -6.08
CA HIS A 118 14.54 0.49 -4.65
C HIS A 118 15.29 -0.61 -3.90
N ASN A 119 15.28 -1.84 -4.40
CA ASN A 119 16.00 -3.01 -3.86
C ASN A 119 15.60 -3.44 -2.43
N LYS A 120 14.83 -2.62 -1.70
CA LYS A 120 14.30 -2.84 -0.36
C LYS A 120 12.79 -2.77 -0.40
N VAL A 121 12.09 -3.81 0.03
CA VAL A 121 10.64 -3.95 -0.17
C VAL A 121 9.92 -4.27 1.12
N PHE A 122 8.86 -3.51 1.36
CA PHE A 122 7.93 -3.68 2.46
C PHE A 122 6.50 -3.86 1.93
N VAL A 123 5.86 -4.99 2.22
CA VAL A 123 4.46 -5.26 1.88
C VAL A 123 3.59 -5.01 3.11
N LEU A 124 2.69 -4.05 3.01
CA LEU A 124 1.82 -3.59 4.10
C LEU A 124 0.36 -3.87 3.80
N THR A 125 -0.32 -4.54 4.74
CA THR A 125 -1.74 -4.86 4.65
C THR A 125 -2.47 -4.61 5.97
N GLU A 126 -3.80 -4.58 5.95
CA GLU A 126 -4.63 -4.51 7.16
C GLU A 126 -5.11 -5.90 7.62
N GLU A 127 -5.12 -6.87 6.72
CA GLU A 127 -5.54 -8.24 7.02
C GLU A 127 -4.57 -8.96 7.98
N PRO A 128 -4.99 -10.04 8.67
CA PRO A 128 -4.08 -10.90 9.41
C PRO A 128 -2.98 -11.43 8.51
N ILE A 129 -1.71 -11.37 8.98
CA ILE A 129 -0.56 -11.63 8.10
C ILE A 129 -0.45 -13.09 7.65
N MET A 130 -0.91 -14.05 8.47
CA MET A 130 -0.83 -15.48 8.15
C MET A 130 -1.78 -15.83 6.99
N ASN A 131 -1.26 -16.45 5.95
CA ASN A 131 -1.98 -16.82 4.72
C ASN A 131 -2.63 -15.62 4.00
N SER A 132 -2.04 -14.43 4.18
CA SER A 132 -2.54 -13.20 3.63
C SER A 132 -2.16 -13.01 2.16
N TYR A 133 -2.86 -12.09 1.50
CA TYR A 133 -2.46 -11.58 0.19
C TYR A 133 -1.04 -10.96 0.24
N ALA A 134 -0.71 -10.24 1.33
CA ALA A 134 0.62 -9.68 1.52
C ALA A 134 1.70 -10.76 1.60
N GLN A 135 1.44 -11.88 2.27
CA GLN A 135 2.39 -12.99 2.36
C GLN A 135 2.60 -13.66 0.98
N ALA A 136 1.53 -13.85 0.21
CA ALA A 136 1.64 -14.37 -1.15
C ALA A 136 2.43 -13.42 -2.08
N MET A 137 2.18 -12.12 -1.96
CA MET A 137 2.88 -11.08 -2.71
C MET A 137 4.37 -11.05 -2.36
N ALA A 138 4.70 -11.03 -1.06
CA ALA A 138 6.10 -11.05 -0.60
C ALA A 138 6.83 -12.32 -1.04
N GLY A 139 6.15 -13.47 -0.98
CA GLY A 139 6.68 -14.74 -1.49
C GLY A 139 7.01 -14.68 -2.98
N ARG A 140 6.12 -14.12 -3.78
CA ARG A 140 6.34 -13.93 -5.22
C ARG A 140 7.52 -12.97 -5.50
N ILE A 141 7.55 -11.82 -4.82
CA ILE A 141 8.67 -10.86 -4.94
C ILE A 141 9.99 -11.54 -4.57
N GLY A 142 10.04 -12.22 -3.42
CA GLY A 142 11.23 -12.92 -2.95
C GLY A 142 11.68 -14.06 -3.88
N SER A 143 10.74 -14.73 -4.56
CA SER A 143 11.05 -15.81 -5.50
C SER A 143 11.51 -15.30 -6.87
N GLU A 144 10.74 -14.38 -7.48
CA GLU A 144 10.96 -13.96 -8.86
C GLU A 144 11.99 -12.82 -8.98
N LEU A 145 12.12 -11.98 -7.93
CA LEU A 145 12.93 -10.78 -7.95
C LEU A 145 14.11 -10.81 -6.96
N PHE A 146 14.44 -11.97 -6.39
CA PHE A 146 15.49 -12.16 -5.39
C PHE A 146 16.81 -11.44 -5.72
N LYS A 147 17.24 -11.55 -6.98
CA LYS A 147 18.51 -10.96 -7.45
C LYS A 147 18.57 -9.42 -7.42
N TYR A 148 17.44 -8.78 -7.16
CA TYR A 148 17.34 -7.33 -7.07
C TYR A 148 17.14 -6.84 -5.62
N LEU A 149 17.11 -7.75 -4.64
CA LEU A 149 16.83 -7.41 -3.25
C LEU A 149 18.14 -7.28 -2.46
N ASP A 150 18.27 -6.17 -1.74
CA ASP A 150 19.36 -5.93 -0.80
C ASP A 150 19.02 -6.42 0.63
N ALA A 151 17.73 -6.67 0.89
CA ALA A 151 17.22 -7.14 2.17
C ALA A 151 16.07 -8.15 1.99
N PRO A 152 15.76 -8.97 3.00
CA PRO A 152 14.54 -9.78 2.99
C PRO A 152 13.30 -8.90 2.84
N VAL A 153 12.32 -9.35 2.03
CA VAL A 153 11.04 -8.64 1.90
C VAL A 153 10.36 -8.60 3.26
N GLN A 154 10.16 -7.41 3.81
CA GLN A 154 9.46 -7.20 5.06
C GLN A 154 7.95 -7.17 4.88
N MET A 155 7.22 -7.63 5.89
CA MET A 155 5.75 -7.65 5.86
C MET A 155 5.18 -7.16 7.17
N LEU A 156 4.08 -6.42 7.11
CA LEU A 156 3.28 -6.07 8.28
C LEU A 156 1.79 -6.18 7.94
N GLY A 157 1.06 -6.88 8.78
CA GLY A 157 -0.39 -6.99 8.77
C GLY A 157 -0.94 -7.01 10.20
N ALA A 158 -2.24 -7.26 10.34
CA ALA A 158 -2.82 -7.49 11.66
C ALA A 158 -2.24 -8.76 12.29
N LYS A 159 -2.25 -8.79 13.62
CA LYS A 159 -1.91 -10.00 14.36
C LYS A 159 -2.91 -11.10 14.05
N ASN A 160 -2.42 -12.34 13.96
CA ASN A 160 -3.26 -13.50 13.72
C ASN A 160 -4.05 -13.86 14.98
N LEU A 161 -5.25 -13.32 15.10
CA LEU A 161 -6.18 -13.53 16.21
C LEU A 161 -7.52 -14.05 15.68
N PRO A 162 -8.33 -14.77 16.50
CA PRO A 162 -9.57 -15.38 16.03
C PRO A 162 -10.61 -14.41 15.46
N ALA A 163 -10.65 -13.16 15.95
CA ALA A 163 -11.56 -12.13 15.50
C ALA A 163 -11.01 -10.72 15.78
N VAL A 164 -11.50 -9.72 15.05
CA VAL A 164 -11.22 -8.32 15.35
C VAL A 164 -11.96 -7.93 16.64
N PRO A 165 -11.24 -7.47 17.68
CA PRO A 165 -11.87 -7.08 18.93
C PRO A 165 -12.78 -5.87 18.79
N LEU A 166 -13.92 -5.86 19.48
CA LEU A 166 -14.81 -4.67 19.54
C LEU A 166 -14.25 -3.57 20.45
N ASN A 167 -13.37 -3.92 21.38
CA ASN A 167 -12.68 -2.95 22.23
C ASN A 167 -11.61 -2.20 21.44
N SER A 168 -11.68 -0.88 21.40
CA SER A 168 -10.78 -0.02 20.63
C SER A 168 -9.30 -0.15 21.02
N GLY A 169 -9.00 -0.43 22.29
CA GLY A 169 -7.63 -0.66 22.76
C GLY A 169 -7.04 -1.97 22.21
N LEU A 170 -7.83 -3.04 22.22
CA LEU A 170 -7.44 -4.34 21.70
C LEU A 170 -7.35 -4.32 20.16
N GLU A 171 -8.30 -3.67 19.48
CA GLU A 171 -8.26 -3.44 18.04
C GLU A 171 -6.96 -2.73 17.63
N LYS A 172 -6.60 -1.65 18.34
CA LYS A 172 -5.37 -0.90 18.12
C LYS A 172 -4.11 -1.72 18.35
N ALA A 173 -4.14 -2.67 19.29
CA ALA A 173 -3.04 -3.60 19.55
C ALA A 173 -2.92 -4.67 18.44
N MET A 174 -4.04 -5.08 17.84
CA MET A 174 -4.10 -6.05 16.76
C MET A 174 -3.65 -5.45 15.43
N LEU A 175 -4.25 -4.34 15.00
CA LEU A 175 -4.06 -3.75 13.68
C LEU A 175 -2.68 -3.08 13.51
N PRO A 176 -2.18 -2.96 12.29
CA PRO A 176 -1.10 -2.03 11.97
C PRO A 176 -1.47 -0.60 12.35
N ASN A 177 -0.46 0.21 12.60
CA ASN A 177 -0.60 1.63 12.84
C ASN A 177 0.69 2.34 12.40
N VAL A 178 0.69 3.67 12.44
CA VAL A 178 1.81 4.48 11.97
C VAL A 178 3.13 4.14 12.67
N GLU A 179 3.09 3.88 13.98
CA GLU A 179 4.30 3.58 14.77
C GLU A 179 4.91 2.22 14.38
N LYS A 180 4.06 1.20 14.23
CA LYS A 180 4.52 -0.14 13.78
C LYS A 180 5.08 -0.08 12.36
N VAL A 181 4.43 0.67 11.45
CA VAL A 181 4.89 0.86 10.07
C VAL A 181 6.23 1.59 10.06
N LYS A 182 6.37 2.64 10.88
CA LYS A 182 7.63 3.38 11.02
C LYS A 182 8.78 2.48 11.48
N ALA A 183 8.54 1.62 12.48
CA ALA A 183 9.57 0.71 12.98
C ALA A 183 10.09 -0.25 11.89
N VAL A 184 9.19 -0.80 11.06
CA VAL A 184 9.59 -1.65 9.92
C VAL A 184 10.37 -0.86 8.86
N MET A 185 9.95 0.37 8.56
CA MET A 185 10.68 1.24 7.63
C MET A 185 12.09 1.55 8.12
N GLU A 186 12.23 1.87 9.41
CA GLU A 186 13.52 2.18 10.04
C GLU A 186 14.47 0.98 9.99
N GLU A 187 13.98 -0.21 10.33
CA GLU A 187 14.74 -1.45 10.25
C GLU A 187 15.20 -1.73 8.81
N LEU A 188 14.28 -1.63 7.84
CA LEU A 188 14.58 -1.95 6.44
C LEU A 188 15.51 -0.93 5.77
N LEU A 189 15.44 0.34 6.14
CA LEU A 189 16.38 1.36 5.66
C LEU A 189 17.80 1.19 6.24
N GLY A 190 17.93 0.49 7.35
CA GLY A 190 19.21 0.17 7.98
C GLY A 190 20.01 -0.96 7.31
N TRP A 191 19.43 -1.66 6.34
CA TRP A 191 20.10 -2.63 5.49
C TRP A 191 20.89 -1.91 4.40
#